data_7d96dc3d53d262b543f1530700442aed
#
_entry.id   7d96dc3d53d262b543f1530700442aed
#
_cell.length_a   1.000
_cell.length_b   1.000
_cell.length_c   1.000
_cell.angle_alpha   90.00
_cell.angle_beta   90.00
_cell.angle_gamma   90.00
#
_symmetry.space_group_name_H-M   'P 1'
#
loop_
_entity.id
_entity.type
_entity.pdbx_description
1 polymer ?
#
loop_
_entity_poly.entity_id
_entity_poly.type
_entity_poly.pdbx_seq_one_letter_code
_entity_poly.pdbx_strand_id
1 'polypeptide(L)'
;GPDTYPKVSVKETYTFGVPRSFLGQGVDPDVMVLFENHLEELKAAGHKVVDIELPLFEAGLSAYYIVMPAEVSSNLARFDGIRYGVRKEGKDLLETYLNSRADGFGPEAKRRIILGTYVLSSGYFDAYYGKAEALRSKMRDELNTAFSSVDFVITPTAPTPAFKLGEKSDPLSMYRQDIFTVPVNLTGVPALSLPMGEVEREGKKLPTGVQYIAPHSGENRLFDIGKRIYDRI
;
A
#
# COMPACT_ATOMS: atom_id res chain seq x y z
N GLY A 1 -12.77 9.19 -23.00
CA GLY A 1 -12.14 8.12 -23.75
C GLY A 1 -10.70 7.93 -23.30
N PRO A 2 -9.99 6.86 -23.73
CA PRO A 2 -8.63 6.54 -23.27
C PRO A 2 -7.57 7.61 -23.59
N ASP A 3 -7.89 8.60 -24.41
CA ASP A 3 -6.98 9.68 -24.80
C ASP A 3 -7.01 10.91 -23.86
N THR A 4 -7.80 10.86 -22.79
CA THR A 4 -7.94 11.99 -21.84
C THR A 4 -6.94 11.96 -20.69
N TYR A 5 -6.16 10.89 -20.53
CA TYR A 5 -5.12 10.83 -19.49
C TYR A 5 -3.84 11.50 -19.98
N PRO A 6 -3.21 12.37 -19.15
CA PRO A 6 -1.93 12.95 -19.50
C PRO A 6 -0.89 11.84 -19.68
N LYS A 7 -0.32 11.75 -20.88
CA LYS A 7 0.75 10.80 -21.18
C LYS A 7 2.08 11.44 -20.80
N VAL A 8 2.67 10.96 -19.72
CA VAL A 8 4.06 11.33 -19.37
C VAL A 8 5.01 10.63 -20.35
N SER A 9 6.02 11.34 -20.86
CA SER A 9 6.96 10.79 -21.85
C SER A 9 7.74 9.59 -21.28
N VAL A 10 7.82 8.52 -22.06
CA VAL A 10 8.67 7.36 -21.80
C VAL A 10 10.12 7.76 -22.12
N LYS A 11 11.09 7.29 -21.32
CA LYS A 11 12.53 7.56 -21.45
C LYS A 11 13.29 6.27 -21.78
N GLU A 12 14.47 6.41 -22.40
CA GLU A 12 15.38 5.26 -22.56
C GLU A 12 15.94 4.81 -21.22
N THR A 13 16.35 5.77 -20.39
CA THR A 13 16.88 5.52 -19.04
C THR A 13 16.10 6.32 -18.01
N TYR A 14 15.99 5.75 -16.81
CA TYR A 14 15.28 6.32 -15.68
C TYR A 14 16.21 6.52 -14.48
N THR A 15 15.82 7.43 -13.59
CA THR A 15 16.42 7.58 -12.26
C THR A 15 15.49 7.00 -11.22
N PHE A 16 15.98 6.05 -10.42
CA PHE A 16 15.28 5.41 -9.32
C PHE A 16 15.76 5.95 -7.98
N GLY A 17 14.83 6.41 -7.14
CA GLY A 17 15.09 6.84 -5.78
C GLY A 17 14.85 5.71 -4.79
N VAL A 18 15.83 5.41 -3.94
CA VAL A 18 15.73 4.38 -2.89
C VAL A 18 15.66 5.07 -1.54
N PRO A 19 14.55 4.94 -0.79
CA PRO A 19 14.41 5.55 0.54
C PRO A 19 15.12 4.69 1.60
N ARG A 20 16.44 4.75 1.68
CA ARG A 20 17.28 3.85 2.48
C ARG A 20 16.92 3.84 3.97
N SER A 21 16.66 5.00 4.58
CA SER A 21 16.28 5.11 5.99
C SER A 21 14.98 4.34 6.27
N PHE A 22 14.01 4.43 5.36
CA PHE A 22 12.72 3.74 5.47
C PHE A 22 12.85 2.22 5.31
N LEU A 23 13.79 1.72 4.49
CA LEU A 23 14.04 0.28 4.29
C LEU A 23 14.69 -0.41 5.50
N GLY A 24 15.37 0.33 6.39
CA GLY A 24 16.03 -0.22 7.57
C GLY A 24 15.10 -0.83 8.62
N GLN A 25 13.79 -0.77 8.42
CA GLN A 25 12.78 -1.15 9.41
C GLN A 25 12.19 -2.56 9.20
N GLY A 26 12.97 -3.58 9.60
CA GLY A 26 12.43 -4.94 9.75
C GLY A 26 12.21 -5.70 8.44
N VAL A 27 12.98 -5.39 7.41
CA VAL A 27 13.02 -6.17 6.18
C VAL A 27 13.82 -7.44 6.40
N ASP A 28 13.32 -8.55 5.90
CA ASP A 28 14.01 -9.84 5.90
C ASP A 28 15.35 -9.72 5.13
N PRO A 29 16.47 -10.21 5.69
CA PRO A 29 17.78 -10.08 5.07
C PRO A 29 17.85 -10.65 3.65
N ASP A 30 17.18 -11.78 3.38
CA ASP A 30 17.21 -12.39 2.05
C ASP A 30 16.38 -11.56 1.05
N VAL A 31 15.30 -10.92 1.50
CA VAL A 31 14.56 -9.95 0.67
C VAL A 31 15.43 -8.75 0.34
N MET A 32 16.23 -8.26 1.31
CA MET A 32 17.17 -7.16 1.05
C MET A 32 18.27 -7.54 0.07
N VAL A 33 18.80 -8.76 0.15
CA VAL A 33 19.80 -9.24 -0.82
C VAL A 33 19.22 -9.25 -2.24
N LEU A 34 18.00 -9.76 -2.41
CA LEU A 34 17.33 -9.76 -3.72
C LEU A 34 17.07 -8.32 -4.21
N PHE A 35 16.68 -7.43 -3.30
CA PHE A 35 16.45 -6.02 -3.63
C PHE A 35 17.74 -5.32 -4.09
N GLU A 36 18.84 -5.49 -3.37
CA GLU A 36 20.13 -4.91 -3.78
C GLU A 36 20.60 -5.47 -5.13
N ASN A 37 20.47 -6.77 -5.36
CA ASN A 37 20.78 -7.39 -6.66
C ASN A 37 19.95 -6.76 -7.78
N HIS A 38 18.66 -6.55 -7.53
CA HIS A 38 17.78 -5.90 -8.50
C HIS A 38 18.20 -4.45 -8.80
N LEU A 39 18.67 -3.70 -7.79
CA LEU A 39 19.23 -2.36 -8.00
C LEU A 39 20.49 -2.39 -8.86
N GLU A 40 21.37 -3.39 -8.68
CA GLU A 40 22.57 -3.56 -9.53
C GLU A 40 22.19 -3.93 -10.97
N GLU A 41 21.17 -4.75 -11.18
CA GLU A 41 20.64 -5.05 -12.53
C GLU A 41 20.12 -3.79 -13.23
N LEU A 42 19.43 -2.90 -12.51
CA LEU A 42 18.97 -1.61 -13.05
C LEU A 42 20.16 -0.72 -13.45
N LYS A 43 21.21 -0.65 -12.63
CA LYS A 43 22.44 0.07 -12.96
C LYS A 43 23.14 -0.51 -14.19
N ALA A 44 23.25 -1.83 -14.26
CA ALA A 44 23.85 -2.54 -15.41
C ALA A 44 23.05 -2.32 -16.70
N ALA A 45 21.74 -2.09 -16.59
CA ALA A 45 20.87 -1.72 -17.71
C ALA A 45 20.98 -0.23 -18.13
N GLY A 46 21.88 0.54 -17.51
CA GLY A 46 22.12 1.96 -17.82
C GLY A 46 21.21 2.93 -17.07
N HIS A 47 20.42 2.46 -16.12
CA HIS A 47 19.60 3.32 -15.27
C HIS A 47 20.41 3.93 -14.13
N LYS A 48 19.93 5.03 -13.56
CA LYS A 48 20.53 5.66 -12.40
C LYS A 48 19.77 5.27 -11.13
N VAL A 49 20.50 4.88 -10.09
CA VAL A 49 19.95 4.60 -8.74
C VAL A 49 20.57 5.57 -7.76
N VAL A 50 19.74 6.27 -6.99
CA VAL A 50 20.16 7.27 -6.00
C VAL A 50 19.41 7.06 -4.70
N ASP A 51 20.05 7.39 -3.58
CA ASP A 51 19.38 7.39 -2.29
C ASP A 51 18.55 8.66 -2.14
N ILE A 52 17.39 8.53 -1.52
CA ILE A 52 16.46 9.61 -1.19
C ILE A 52 15.98 9.46 0.25
N GLU A 53 15.43 10.55 0.81
CA GLU A 53 14.85 10.55 2.14
C GLU A 53 13.34 10.75 2.07
N LEU A 54 12.57 9.86 2.76
CA LEU A 54 11.12 9.93 2.93
C LEU A 54 10.76 9.69 4.41
N PRO A 55 11.18 10.57 5.33
CA PRO A 55 11.02 10.34 6.77
C PRO A 55 9.56 10.26 7.22
N LEU A 56 8.61 10.91 6.53
CA LEU A 56 7.20 10.86 6.90
C LEU A 56 6.55 9.52 6.57
N PHE A 57 7.15 8.71 5.69
CA PHE A 57 6.63 7.39 5.33
C PHE A 57 6.62 6.42 6.50
N GLU A 58 7.51 6.59 7.48
CA GLU A 58 7.53 5.79 8.71
C GLU A 58 6.22 5.90 9.51
N ALA A 59 5.57 7.06 9.47
CA ALA A 59 4.30 7.30 10.12
C ALA A 59 3.07 6.88 9.27
N GLY A 60 3.30 6.42 8.05
CA GLY A 60 2.24 6.06 7.10
C GLY A 60 1.29 5.00 7.65
N LEU A 61 1.84 3.95 8.28
CA LEU A 61 1.03 2.89 8.86
C LEU A 61 0.08 3.43 9.95
N SER A 62 0.55 4.31 10.81
CA SER A 62 -0.28 4.94 11.85
C SER A 62 -1.40 5.81 11.26
N ALA A 63 -1.10 6.61 10.23
CA ALA A 63 -2.10 7.41 9.53
C ALA A 63 -3.14 6.53 8.84
N TYR A 64 -2.73 5.43 8.20
CA TYR A 64 -3.61 4.49 7.53
C TYR A 64 -4.64 3.89 8.49
N TYR A 65 -4.22 3.49 9.70
CA TYR A 65 -5.14 2.90 10.69
C TYR A 65 -6.11 3.90 11.31
N ILE A 66 -6.00 5.16 10.97
CA ILE A 66 -6.98 6.20 11.28
C ILE A 66 -7.87 6.48 10.07
N VAL A 67 -7.27 6.80 8.93
CA VAL A 67 -8.00 7.22 7.71
C VAL A 67 -8.82 6.07 7.13
N MET A 68 -8.21 4.89 6.96
CA MET A 68 -8.87 3.77 6.29
C MET A 68 -10.09 3.24 7.07
N PRO A 69 -10.05 3.02 8.39
CA PRO A 69 -11.25 2.64 9.13
C PRO A 69 -12.35 3.69 9.07
N ALA A 70 -12.02 4.99 9.09
CA ALA A 70 -12.99 6.07 8.92
C ALA A 70 -13.72 5.95 7.58
N GLU A 71 -12.98 5.79 6.48
CA GLU A 71 -13.52 5.57 5.14
C GLU A 71 -14.35 4.27 5.07
N VAL A 72 -13.85 3.17 5.63
CA VAL A 72 -14.53 1.87 5.66
C VAL A 72 -15.87 1.97 6.40
N SER A 73 -15.91 2.61 7.56
CA SER A 73 -17.14 2.73 8.35
C SER A 73 -18.24 3.46 7.57
N SER A 74 -17.87 4.51 6.86
CA SER A 74 -18.77 5.29 6.01
C SER A 74 -19.19 4.50 4.77
N ASN A 75 -18.23 3.94 4.02
CA ASN A 75 -18.49 3.24 2.76
C ASN A 75 -19.28 1.94 2.94
N LEU A 76 -19.01 1.17 4.01
CA LEU A 76 -19.72 -0.07 4.28
C LEU A 76 -21.10 0.13 4.93
N ALA A 77 -21.49 1.37 5.28
CA ALA A 77 -22.83 1.68 5.78
C ALA A 77 -23.94 1.30 4.78
N ARG A 78 -23.63 1.31 3.47
CA ARG A 78 -24.58 0.98 2.40
C ARG A 78 -24.98 -0.51 2.37
N PHE A 79 -24.16 -1.40 2.94
CA PHE A 79 -24.46 -2.84 2.97
C PHE A 79 -25.36 -3.17 4.17
N ASP A 80 -26.65 -2.94 3.96
CA ASP A 80 -27.69 -3.01 4.99
C ASP A 80 -28.56 -4.29 4.90
N GLY A 81 -28.38 -5.09 3.85
CA GLY A 81 -29.22 -6.28 3.60
C GLY A 81 -30.58 -5.96 3.00
N ILE A 82 -30.87 -4.69 2.70
CA ILE A 82 -32.10 -4.24 2.02
C ILE A 82 -31.82 -3.95 0.57
N ARG A 83 -30.87 -3.04 0.30
CA ARG A 83 -30.44 -2.63 -1.04
C ARG A 83 -29.23 -3.40 -1.53
N TYR A 84 -28.32 -3.71 -0.62
CA TYR A 84 -27.05 -4.39 -0.92
C TYR A 84 -26.70 -5.43 0.13
N GLY A 85 -25.99 -6.47 -0.31
CA GLY A 85 -25.47 -7.51 0.55
C GLY A 85 -26.44 -8.65 0.81
N VAL A 86 -26.04 -9.53 1.71
CA VAL A 86 -26.84 -10.68 2.13
C VAL A 86 -27.94 -10.22 3.08
N ARG A 87 -29.19 -10.60 2.79
CA ARG A 87 -30.34 -10.31 3.64
C ARG A 87 -30.61 -11.48 4.59
N LYS A 88 -30.74 -11.17 5.86
CA LYS A 88 -31.20 -12.06 6.93
C LYS A 88 -32.45 -11.47 7.57
N GLU A 89 -33.56 -12.15 7.43
CA GLU A 89 -34.83 -11.70 8.00
C GLU A 89 -34.79 -11.69 9.52
N GLY A 90 -35.40 -10.65 10.10
CA GLY A 90 -35.69 -10.52 11.50
C GLY A 90 -37.19 -10.37 11.73
N LYS A 91 -37.63 -10.30 12.99
CA LYS A 91 -39.06 -10.07 13.35
C LYS A 91 -39.56 -8.69 12.94
N ASP A 92 -38.64 -7.73 12.78
CA ASP A 92 -38.90 -6.35 12.34
C ASP A 92 -37.74 -5.84 11.49
N LEU A 93 -37.88 -4.60 11.01
CA LEU A 93 -36.88 -3.97 10.15
C LEU A 93 -35.53 -3.81 10.88
N LEU A 94 -35.53 -3.42 12.14
CA LEU A 94 -34.32 -3.23 12.92
C LEU A 94 -33.55 -4.55 13.08
N GLU A 95 -34.27 -5.61 13.43
CA GLU A 95 -33.65 -6.93 13.59
C GLU A 95 -33.15 -7.47 12.24
N THR A 96 -33.82 -7.20 11.11
CA THR A 96 -33.36 -7.52 9.78
C THR A 96 -32.02 -6.82 9.47
N TYR A 97 -31.87 -5.52 9.79
CA TYR A 97 -30.61 -4.81 9.67
C TYR A 97 -29.50 -5.42 10.56
N LEU A 98 -29.80 -5.68 11.81
CA LEU A 98 -28.83 -6.21 12.77
C LEU A 98 -28.35 -7.62 12.33
N ASN A 99 -29.26 -8.51 11.98
CA ASN A 99 -28.93 -9.87 11.53
C ASN A 99 -28.13 -9.88 10.23
N SER A 100 -28.55 -9.07 9.24
CA SER A 100 -27.88 -8.98 7.95
C SER A 100 -26.45 -8.48 8.09
N ARG A 101 -26.23 -7.44 8.89
CA ARG A 101 -24.88 -6.90 9.13
C ARG A 101 -24.02 -7.81 10.01
N ALA A 102 -24.63 -8.46 11.01
CA ALA A 102 -23.93 -9.41 11.86
C ALA A 102 -23.41 -10.63 11.09
N ASP A 103 -24.19 -11.12 10.15
CA ASP A 103 -23.86 -12.31 9.34
C ASP A 103 -22.97 -11.96 8.13
N GLY A 104 -23.23 -10.80 7.51
CA GLY A 104 -22.55 -10.37 6.29
C GLY A 104 -21.13 -9.84 6.47
N PHE A 105 -20.78 -9.33 7.66
CA PHE A 105 -19.43 -8.82 7.93
C PHE A 105 -18.61 -9.77 8.79
N GLY A 106 -17.43 -10.13 8.30
CA GLY A 106 -16.43 -10.87 9.06
C GLY A 106 -15.83 -10.06 10.22
N PRO A 107 -15.07 -10.69 11.13
CA PRO A 107 -14.53 -10.05 12.33
C PRO A 107 -13.66 -8.82 12.04
N GLU A 108 -12.81 -8.87 11.00
CA GLU A 108 -11.94 -7.75 10.63
C GLU A 108 -12.73 -6.55 10.09
N ALA A 109 -13.73 -6.78 9.22
CA ALA A 109 -14.57 -5.70 8.72
C ALA A 109 -15.35 -5.02 9.87
N LYS A 110 -15.88 -5.80 10.82
CA LYS A 110 -16.55 -5.30 12.03
C LYS A 110 -15.61 -4.43 12.87
N ARG A 111 -14.37 -4.90 13.10
CA ARG A 111 -13.35 -4.15 13.85
C ARG A 111 -13.09 -2.79 13.20
N ARG A 112 -12.88 -2.76 11.88
CA ARG A 112 -12.63 -1.51 11.12
C ARG A 112 -13.82 -0.57 11.13
N ILE A 113 -15.06 -1.08 11.02
CA ILE A 113 -16.27 -0.27 11.11
C ILE A 113 -16.39 0.39 12.49
N ILE A 114 -16.18 -0.38 13.57
CA ILE A 114 -16.25 0.14 14.94
C ILE A 114 -15.17 1.20 15.17
N LEU A 115 -13.92 0.90 14.78
CA LEU A 115 -12.81 1.84 14.91
C LEU A 115 -13.05 3.13 14.12
N GLY A 116 -13.52 3.00 12.88
CA GLY A 116 -13.82 4.16 12.03
C GLY A 116 -14.96 5.01 12.60
N THR A 117 -16.01 4.40 13.11
CA THR A 117 -17.11 5.11 13.80
C THR A 117 -16.58 5.88 15.02
N TYR A 118 -15.69 5.28 15.79
CA TYR A 118 -15.04 5.96 16.92
C TYR A 118 -14.20 7.16 16.48
N VAL A 119 -13.34 6.99 15.48
CA VAL A 119 -12.48 8.06 14.94
C VAL A 119 -13.31 9.24 14.41
N LEU A 120 -14.45 8.97 13.78
CA LEU A 120 -15.35 10.01 13.23
C LEU A 120 -16.28 10.61 14.25
N SER A 121 -16.31 10.15 15.51
CA SER A 121 -17.18 10.68 16.53
C SER A 121 -16.72 12.05 17.04
N SER A 122 -17.67 12.81 17.62
CA SER A 122 -17.41 14.14 18.16
C SER A 122 -16.27 14.12 19.21
N GLY A 123 -15.34 15.06 19.12
CA GLY A 123 -14.17 15.17 19.98
C GLY A 123 -12.95 14.35 19.53
N TYR A 124 -13.13 13.30 18.71
CA TYR A 124 -12.02 12.49 18.19
C TYR A 124 -11.67 12.83 16.74
N PHE A 125 -12.60 13.38 15.99
CA PHE A 125 -12.40 13.75 14.58
C PHE A 125 -11.17 14.66 14.40
N ASP A 126 -11.13 15.80 15.07
CA ASP A 126 -10.00 16.74 14.96
C ASP A 126 -8.72 16.21 15.61
N ALA A 127 -8.86 15.44 16.69
CA ALA A 127 -7.72 14.88 17.41
C ALA A 127 -6.97 13.81 16.63
N TYR A 128 -7.68 13.02 15.82
CA TYR A 128 -7.11 11.87 15.09
C TYR A 128 -7.24 12.02 13.59
N TYR A 129 -8.46 12.11 13.05
CA TYR A 129 -8.69 12.13 11.60
C TYR A 129 -8.06 13.35 10.93
N GLY A 130 -8.28 14.55 11.49
CA GLY A 130 -7.68 15.78 10.98
C GLY A 130 -6.16 15.75 10.97
N LYS A 131 -5.52 15.18 12.01
CA LYS A 131 -4.06 15.03 12.06
C LYS A 131 -3.55 14.01 11.05
N ALA A 132 -4.25 12.90 10.86
CA ALA A 132 -3.88 11.87 9.88
C ALA A 132 -4.00 12.41 8.43
N GLU A 133 -5.03 13.19 8.12
CA GLU A 133 -5.18 13.86 6.83
C GLU A 133 -4.09 14.92 6.59
N ALA A 134 -3.73 15.69 7.63
CA ALA A 134 -2.61 16.63 7.54
C ALA A 134 -1.27 15.92 7.28
N LEU A 135 -1.02 14.79 7.95
CA LEU A 135 0.16 13.96 7.70
C LEU A 135 0.15 13.39 6.28
N ARG A 136 -0.98 12.86 5.82
CA ARG A 136 -1.18 12.36 4.45
C ARG A 136 -0.85 13.43 3.40
N SER A 137 -1.28 14.68 3.63
CA SER A 137 -0.93 15.80 2.74
C SER A 137 0.57 16.05 2.70
N LYS A 138 1.22 16.10 3.86
CA LYS A 138 2.68 16.29 3.96
C LYS A 138 3.48 15.14 3.31
N MET A 139 3.03 13.90 3.46
CA MET A 139 3.65 12.75 2.77
C MET A 139 3.55 12.88 1.25
N ARG A 140 2.44 13.40 0.73
CA ARG A 140 2.28 13.68 -0.69
C ARG A 140 3.25 14.76 -1.17
N ASP A 141 3.43 15.84 -0.39
CA ASP A 141 4.35 16.92 -0.73
C ASP A 141 5.81 16.45 -0.68
N GLU A 142 6.17 15.62 0.31
CA GLU A 142 7.48 14.97 0.41
C GLU A 142 7.78 14.10 -0.81
N LEU A 143 6.82 13.27 -1.22
CA LEU A 143 6.96 12.40 -2.38
C LEU A 143 7.03 13.20 -3.69
N ASN A 144 6.23 14.27 -3.84
CA ASN A 144 6.30 15.16 -4.99
C ASN A 144 7.67 15.86 -5.08
N THR A 145 8.26 16.21 -3.93
CA THR A 145 9.60 16.77 -3.86
C THR A 145 10.64 15.75 -4.35
N ALA A 146 10.54 14.50 -3.92
CA ALA A 146 11.42 13.43 -4.39
C ALA A 146 11.30 13.24 -5.91
N PHE A 147 10.10 13.25 -6.46
CA PHE A 147 9.86 13.14 -7.91
C PHE A 147 10.39 14.32 -8.75
N SER A 148 10.81 15.41 -8.13
CA SER A 148 11.54 16.47 -8.85
C SER A 148 12.94 16.03 -9.30
N SER A 149 13.52 15.02 -8.66
CA SER A 149 14.89 14.51 -8.90
C SER A 149 14.94 13.08 -9.41
N VAL A 150 13.87 12.28 -9.22
CA VAL A 150 13.79 10.88 -9.65
C VAL A 150 12.54 10.62 -10.48
N ASP A 151 12.59 9.60 -11.32
CA ASP A 151 11.45 9.17 -12.15
C ASP A 151 10.53 8.19 -11.41
N PHE A 152 11.13 7.39 -10.54
CA PHE A 152 10.46 6.39 -9.71
C PHE A 152 11.06 6.37 -8.31
N VAL A 153 10.22 6.05 -7.33
CA VAL A 153 10.69 5.55 -6.05
C VAL A 153 10.55 4.03 -6.06
N ILE A 154 11.54 3.31 -5.52
CA ILE A 154 11.60 1.86 -5.56
C ILE A 154 11.80 1.28 -4.15
N THR A 155 11.01 0.26 -3.80
CA THR A 155 11.08 -0.46 -2.52
C THR A 155 10.79 -1.95 -2.75
N PRO A 156 11.12 -2.86 -1.82
CA PRO A 156 10.44 -4.15 -1.80
C PRO A 156 8.92 -3.96 -1.71
N THR A 157 8.13 -4.87 -2.27
CA THR A 157 6.65 -4.80 -2.16
C THR A 157 6.19 -5.14 -0.74
N ALA A 158 6.85 -6.13 -0.13
CA ALA A 158 6.60 -6.55 1.25
C ALA A 158 7.94 -6.75 1.98
N PRO A 159 7.98 -6.56 3.32
CA PRO A 159 9.22 -6.69 4.07
C PRO A 159 9.69 -8.12 4.25
N THR A 160 8.81 -9.10 4.07
CA THR A 160 9.13 -10.54 4.23
C THR A 160 8.53 -11.34 3.08
N PRO A 161 9.05 -12.55 2.77
CA PRO A 161 8.33 -13.49 1.92
C PRO A 161 7.02 -13.94 2.60
N ALA A 162 6.22 -14.73 1.90
CA ALA A 162 4.98 -15.28 2.45
C ALA A 162 5.25 -16.06 3.76
N PHE A 163 4.42 -15.82 4.76
CA PHE A 163 4.42 -16.52 6.06
C PHE A 163 3.42 -17.68 6.06
N LYS A 164 3.55 -18.61 7.01
CA LYS A 164 2.63 -19.75 7.14
C LYS A 164 1.25 -19.31 7.61
N LEU A 165 0.23 -20.06 7.23
CA LEU A 165 -1.13 -19.85 7.74
C LEU A 165 -1.14 -19.99 9.27
N GLY A 166 -1.68 -18.97 9.97
CA GLY A 166 -1.73 -18.90 11.42
C GLY A 166 -0.43 -18.45 12.11
N GLU A 167 0.68 -18.24 11.40
CA GLU A 167 1.94 -17.78 11.98
C GLU A 167 1.84 -16.38 12.57
N LYS A 168 1.11 -15.49 11.90
CA LYS A 168 0.86 -14.12 12.37
C LYS A 168 -0.56 -14.00 12.93
N SER A 169 -0.70 -14.30 14.20
CA SER A 169 -1.98 -14.17 14.93
C SER A 169 -2.21 -12.78 15.51
N ASP A 170 -1.14 -12.01 15.73
CA ASP A 170 -1.21 -10.65 16.23
C ASP A 170 -1.48 -9.66 15.08
N PRO A 171 -2.53 -8.81 15.19
CA PRO A 171 -2.86 -7.83 14.18
C PRO A 171 -1.70 -6.90 13.79
N LEU A 172 -0.87 -6.47 14.76
CA LEU A 172 0.25 -5.56 14.49
C LEU A 172 1.31 -6.20 13.60
N SER A 173 1.63 -7.47 13.82
CA SER A 173 2.59 -8.20 12.99
C SER A 173 2.08 -8.41 11.56
N MET A 174 0.76 -8.59 11.40
CA MET A 174 0.12 -8.66 10.09
C MET A 174 0.18 -7.30 9.38
N TYR A 175 -0.11 -6.22 10.09
CA TYR A 175 -0.14 -4.87 9.55
C TYR A 175 1.25 -4.38 9.07
N ARG A 176 2.32 -4.83 9.72
CA ARG A 176 3.69 -4.51 9.29
C ARG A 176 4.04 -5.06 7.90
N GLN A 177 3.28 -6.05 7.38
CA GLN A 177 3.50 -6.56 6.03
C GLN A 177 3.18 -5.53 4.95
N ASP A 178 2.34 -4.55 5.27
CA ASP A 178 1.88 -3.51 4.35
C ASP A 178 2.70 -2.20 4.47
N ILE A 179 3.82 -2.22 5.23
CA ILE A 179 4.58 -1.00 5.55
C ILE A 179 5.02 -0.22 4.29
N PHE A 180 5.36 -0.90 3.19
CA PHE A 180 5.81 -0.27 1.95
C PHE A 180 4.67 0.11 1.01
N THR A 181 3.52 -0.54 1.10
CA THR A 181 2.39 -0.28 0.20
C THR A 181 1.40 0.76 0.76
N VAL A 182 1.27 0.83 2.07
CA VAL A 182 0.37 1.77 2.76
C VAL A 182 0.67 3.25 2.45
N PRO A 183 1.91 3.74 2.53
CA PRO A 183 2.22 5.13 2.20
C PRO A 183 1.85 5.50 0.76
N VAL A 184 2.02 4.57 -0.17
CA VAL A 184 1.67 4.74 -1.59
C VAL A 184 0.17 4.90 -1.77
N ASN A 185 -0.63 4.06 -1.08
CA ASN A 185 -2.08 4.18 -1.08
C ASN A 185 -2.56 5.50 -0.45
N LEU A 186 -1.95 5.94 0.65
CA LEU A 186 -2.29 7.21 1.29
C LEU A 186 -1.99 8.42 0.41
N THR A 187 -0.88 8.41 -0.30
CA THR A 187 -0.49 9.50 -1.20
C THR A 187 -1.24 9.48 -2.52
N GLY A 188 -1.83 8.33 -2.90
CA GLY A 188 -2.67 8.18 -4.08
C GLY A 188 -1.89 8.15 -5.40
N VAL A 189 -0.59 7.88 -5.35
CA VAL A 189 0.25 7.75 -6.55
C VAL A 189 0.17 6.35 -7.14
N PRO A 190 0.35 6.18 -8.46
CA PRO A 190 0.34 4.87 -9.10
C PRO A 190 1.61 4.08 -8.75
N ALA A 191 1.45 2.77 -8.58
CA ALA A 191 2.56 1.86 -8.35
C ALA A 191 2.34 0.52 -9.06
N LEU A 192 3.43 -0.19 -9.31
CA LEU A 192 3.46 -1.51 -9.94
C LEU A 192 4.38 -2.43 -9.15
N SER A 193 3.90 -3.62 -8.81
CA SER A 193 4.74 -4.67 -8.23
C SER A 193 5.15 -5.67 -9.30
N LEU A 194 6.45 -5.98 -9.33
CA LEU A 194 7.04 -6.94 -10.26
C LEU A 194 7.77 -8.05 -9.49
N PRO A 195 7.91 -9.25 -10.05
CA PRO A 195 8.76 -10.28 -9.46
C PRO A 195 10.20 -9.78 -9.29
N MET A 196 10.80 -10.10 -8.12
CA MET A 196 12.16 -9.72 -7.79
C MET A 196 13.08 -10.94 -7.61
N GLY A 197 12.51 -12.10 -7.36
CA GLY A 197 13.20 -13.35 -7.09
C GLY A 197 12.48 -14.19 -6.05
N GLU A 198 13.13 -15.24 -5.60
CA GLU A 198 12.58 -16.19 -4.64
C GLU A 198 13.50 -16.34 -3.43
N VAL A 199 12.90 -16.45 -2.25
CA VAL A 199 13.59 -16.76 -0.99
C VAL A 199 13.27 -18.20 -0.63
N GLU A 200 14.27 -19.00 -0.27
CA GLU A 200 14.06 -20.38 0.18
C GLU A 200 13.75 -20.43 1.68
N ARG A 201 12.66 -21.09 2.06
CA ARG A 201 12.27 -21.37 3.43
C ARG A 201 11.78 -22.82 3.54
N GLU A 202 12.43 -23.61 4.38
CA GLU A 202 12.06 -25.01 4.65
C GLU A 202 11.91 -25.84 3.34
N GLY A 203 12.82 -25.66 2.39
CA GLY A 203 12.81 -26.35 1.10
C GLY A 203 11.74 -25.86 0.12
N LYS A 204 11.09 -24.74 0.40
CA LYS A 204 10.11 -24.10 -0.49
C LYS A 204 10.65 -22.77 -0.99
N LYS A 205 10.47 -22.53 -2.27
CA LYS A 205 10.74 -21.25 -2.91
C LYS A 205 9.54 -20.33 -2.76
N LEU A 206 9.75 -19.20 -2.13
CA LEU A 206 8.72 -18.19 -1.86
C LEU A 206 9.01 -16.94 -2.70
N PRO A 207 8.11 -16.54 -3.62
CA PRO A 207 8.33 -15.39 -4.46
C PRO A 207 8.32 -14.10 -3.66
N THR A 208 9.14 -13.14 -4.09
CA THR A 208 9.20 -11.79 -3.56
C THR A 208 8.97 -10.77 -4.67
N GLY A 209 8.58 -9.57 -4.32
CA GLY A 209 8.29 -8.50 -5.27
C GLY A 209 9.04 -7.22 -4.98
N VAL A 210 9.31 -6.47 -6.03
CA VAL A 210 9.78 -5.08 -5.99
C VAL A 210 8.66 -4.15 -6.43
N GLN A 211 8.47 -3.03 -5.72
CA GLN A 211 7.47 -2.01 -6.00
C GLN A 211 8.12 -0.81 -6.68
N TYR A 212 7.58 -0.43 -7.81
CA TYR A 212 7.89 0.79 -8.55
C TYR A 212 6.77 1.80 -8.34
N ILE A 213 7.10 2.96 -7.83
CA ILE A 213 6.16 4.04 -7.50
C ILE A 213 6.46 5.19 -8.44
N ALA A 214 5.46 5.69 -9.16
CA ALA A 214 5.59 6.80 -10.11
C ALA A 214 4.82 8.03 -9.64
N PRO A 215 5.13 9.23 -10.14
CA PRO A 215 4.32 10.41 -9.88
C PRO A 215 2.91 10.24 -10.44
N HIS A 216 1.97 11.08 -9.96
CA HIS A 216 0.61 11.10 -10.50
C HIS A 216 0.60 11.14 -12.03
N SER A 217 -0.27 10.34 -12.65
CA SER A 217 -0.37 10.17 -14.10
C SER A 217 0.85 9.51 -14.75
N GLY A 218 1.70 8.83 -13.95
CA GLY A 218 2.90 8.12 -14.40
C GLY A 218 2.69 6.67 -14.82
N GLU A 219 1.44 6.21 -14.98
CA GLU A 219 1.09 4.80 -15.28
C GLU A 219 1.77 4.29 -16.55
N ASN A 220 1.85 5.11 -17.59
CA ASN A 220 2.50 4.71 -18.84
C ASN A 220 4.00 4.44 -18.69
N ARG A 221 4.69 5.16 -17.78
CA ARG A 221 6.09 4.86 -17.42
C ARG A 221 6.20 3.56 -16.63
N LEU A 222 5.25 3.30 -15.72
CA LEU A 222 5.19 2.03 -14.99
C LEU A 222 5.00 0.85 -15.93
N PHE A 223 4.12 0.97 -16.92
CA PHE A 223 3.92 -0.07 -17.92
C PHE A 223 5.15 -0.26 -18.81
N ASP A 224 5.83 0.82 -19.20
CA ASP A 224 7.05 0.74 -19.99
C ASP A 224 8.17 0.02 -19.23
N ILE A 225 8.49 0.47 -18.01
CA ILE A 225 9.55 -0.17 -17.22
C ILE A 225 9.16 -1.60 -16.84
N GLY A 226 7.88 -1.82 -16.50
CA GLY A 226 7.37 -3.14 -16.18
C GLY A 226 7.55 -4.14 -17.32
N LYS A 227 7.24 -3.73 -18.55
CA LYS A 227 7.46 -4.56 -19.74
C LYS A 227 8.94 -4.86 -19.97
N ARG A 228 9.82 -3.85 -19.87
CA ARG A 228 11.26 -4.03 -20.06
C ARG A 228 11.89 -5.00 -19.07
N ILE A 229 11.38 -5.01 -17.83
CA ILE A 229 11.86 -5.93 -16.78
C ILE A 229 11.27 -7.31 -17.00
N TYR A 230 9.97 -7.40 -17.26
CA TYR A 230 9.27 -8.68 -17.47
C TYR A 230 9.79 -9.43 -18.70
N ASP A 231 10.13 -8.73 -19.77
CA ASP A 231 10.68 -9.34 -21.00
C ASP A 231 12.13 -9.88 -20.80
N ARG A 232 12.75 -9.64 -19.61
CA ARG A 232 14.10 -10.16 -19.25
C ARG A 232 14.05 -11.39 -18.34
N ILE A 233 12.89 -11.69 -17.74
CA ILE A 233 12.65 -12.84 -16.87
C ILE A 233 12.23 -14.04 -17.71
#